data_ca4d7bc49a3a3ae4e0fceefaf6670f84
#
_entry.id   ca4d7bc49a3a3ae4e0fceefaf6670f84
#
_cell.length_a   1.000
_cell.length_b   1.000
_cell.length_c   1.000
_cell.angle_alpha   90.00
_cell.angle_beta   90.00
_cell.angle_gamma   90.00
#
_symmetry.space_group_name_H-M   'P 1'
#
loop_
_entity.id
_entity.type
_entity.pdbx_description
1 polymer ?
#
loop_
_entity_poly.entity_id
_entity_poly.type
_entity_poly.pdbx_seq_one_letter_code
_entity_poly.pdbx_strand_id
1 'polypeptide(L)'
;MSIFSKIIAGEIPSYKIAENDKFFAFLDIRPVKKGHTLVIPKVEVDKIFDVPDEYLAEILVFAKPIAKAIEKSFNCDRVNIITVGLEVPHAHIHLIPTSRAGDVDLGNKPLSLSKEEFEEVQQQIIGNMGGTN
;
A
#
# COMPACT_ATOMS: atom_id res chain seq x y z
N MET A 1 15.27 -1.46 13.77
CA MET A 1 14.72 -1.68 12.43
C MET A 1 13.24 -1.96 12.50
N SER A 2 12.45 -1.21 11.78
CA SER A 2 11.00 -1.41 11.77
C SER A 2 10.65 -2.72 11.08
N ILE A 3 9.41 -3.20 11.31
CA ILE A 3 8.92 -4.39 10.61
C ILE A 3 8.90 -4.11 9.10
N PHE A 4 8.64 -2.87 8.68
CA PHE A 4 8.63 -2.52 7.25
C PHE A 4 10.04 -2.56 6.65
N SER A 5 11.07 -2.14 7.40
CA SER A 5 12.45 -2.28 6.94
C SER A 5 12.82 -3.76 6.76
N LYS A 6 12.31 -4.63 7.62
CA LYS A 6 12.53 -6.07 7.49
C LYS A 6 11.84 -6.64 6.26
N ILE A 7 10.66 -6.11 5.92
CA ILE A 7 9.94 -6.49 4.69
C ILE A 7 10.75 -6.07 3.46
N ILE A 8 11.27 -4.83 3.45
CA ILE A 8 12.09 -4.34 2.34
C ILE A 8 13.33 -5.22 2.17
N ALA A 9 13.93 -5.64 3.27
CA ALA A 9 15.14 -6.48 3.24
C ALA A 9 14.85 -7.95 2.88
N GLY A 10 13.59 -8.33 2.79
CA GLY A 10 13.22 -9.71 2.48
C GLY A 10 13.25 -10.65 3.68
N GLU A 11 13.46 -10.13 4.90
CA GLU A 11 13.50 -10.95 6.10
C GLU A 11 12.10 -11.38 6.55
N ILE A 12 11.09 -10.61 6.20
CA ILE A 12 9.69 -10.93 6.48
C ILE A 12 8.97 -10.98 5.12
N PRO A 13 8.22 -12.06 4.83
CA PRO A 13 7.51 -12.15 3.55
C PRO A 13 6.39 -11.14 3.46
N SER A 14 6.06 -10.73 2.24
CA SER A 14 4.96 -9.82 1.98
C SER A 14 4.39 -10.12 0.60
N TYR A 15 3.20 -9.60 0.34
CA TYR A 15 2.59 -9.68 -0.99
C TYR A 15 2.96 -8.41 -1.75
N LYS A 16 4.16 -8.42 -2.32
CA LYS A 16 4.72 -7.24 -3.00
C LYS A 16 3.91 -6.89 -4.23
N ILE A 17 3.66 -5.59 -4.43
CA ILE A 17 2.96 -5.05 -5.59
C ILE A 17 3.96 -4.38 -6.54
N ALA A 18 4.86 -3.56 -6.03
CA ALA A 18 5.82 -2.82 -6.84
C ALA A 18 6.98 -2.33 -5.99
N GLU A 19 8.08 -2.03 -6.64
CA GLU A 19 9.27 -1.56 -5.95
C GLU A 19 10.15 -0.79 -6.90
N ASN A 20 10.82 0.24 -6.42
CA ASN A 20 11.89 0.93 -7.14
C ASN A 20 13.01 1.28 -6.15
N ASP A 21 13.92 2.17 -6.51
CA ASP A 21 15.05 2.52 -5.65
C ASP A 21 14.63 3.14 -4.34
N LYS A 22 13.52 3.87 -4.31
CA LYS A 22 13.11 4.65 -3.16
C LYS A 22 11.89 4.12 -2.42
N PHE A 23 11.06 3.30 -3.06
CA PHE A 23 9.76 2.91 -2.49
C PHE A 23 9.50 1.42 -2.65
N PHE A 24 8.64 0.92 -1.77
CA PHE A 24 8.19 -0.47 -1.77
C PHE A 24 6.69 -0.48 -1.50
N ALA A 25 5.93 -1.23 -2.27
CA ALA A 25 4.48 -1.34 -2.09
C ALA A 25 4.08 -2.80 -1.92
N PHE A 26 3.19 -3.05 -0.96
CA PHE A 26 2.73 -4.41 -0.65
C PHE A 26 1.34 -4.37 -0.05
N LEU A 27 0.63 -5.49 -0.10
CA LEU A 27 -0.72 -5.57 0.45
C LEU A 27 -0.66 -5.52 1.98
N ASP A 28 -1.62 -4.80 2.59
CA ASP A 28 -1.79 -4.83 4.04
C ASP A 28 -2.37 -6.21 4.40
N ILE A 29 -1.74 -6.92 5.33
CA ILE A 29 -2.21 -8.25 5.75
C ILE A 29 -3.41 -8.16 6.71
N ARG A 30 -3.77 -6.96 7.14
CA ARG A 30 -4.99 -6.69 7.90
C ARG A 30 -5.85 -5.70 7.12
N PRO A 31 -6.25 -6.03 5.89
CA PRO A 31 -6.87 -5.06 4.99
C PRO A 31 -8.27 -4.70 5.44
N VAL A 32 -8.63 -3.44 5.35
CA VAL A 32 -10.01 -2.99 5.61
C VAL A 32 -10.86 -3.13 4.35
N LYS A 33 -10.21 -3.25 3.18
CA LYS A 33 -10.88 -3.53 1.91
C LYS A 33 -9.96 -4.44 1.09
N LYS A 34 -10.56 -5.24 0.22
CA LYS A 34 -9.78 -6.06 -0.70
C LYS A 34 -9.01 -5.12 -1.64
N GLY A 35 -7.70 -5.25 -1.68
CA GLY A 35 -6.85 -4.34 -2.45
C GLY A 35 -6.16 -3.27 -1.62
N HIS A 36 -6.44 -3.20 -0.30
CA HIS A 36 -5.79 -2.26 0.59
C HIS A 36 -4.27 -2.47 0.54
N THR A 37 -3.55 -1.47 0.07
CA THR A 37 -2.11 -1.54 -0.21
C THR A 37 -1.37 -0.48 0.60
N LEU A 38 -0.16 -0.80 1.03
CA LEU A 38 0.73 0.13 1.71
C LEU A 38 1.85 0.53 0.77
N VAL A 39 2.24 1.80 0.80
CA VAL A 39 3.41 2.30 0.08
C VAL A 39 4.34 2.92 1.11
N ILE A 40 5.57 2.46 1.13
CA ILE A 40 6.55 2.92 2.11
C ILE A 40 7.82 3.41 1.43
N PRO A 41 8.46 4.46 1.97
CA PRO A 41 9.80 4.83 1.50
C PRO A 41 10.83 3.84 2.03
N LYS A 42 11.92 3.67 1.30
CA LYS A 42 13.00 2.75 1.71
C LYS A 42 13.96 3.39 2.72
N VAL A 43 13.54 4.47 3.36
CA VAL A 43 14.27 5.11 4.45
C VAL A 43 13.41 4.99 5.71
N GLU A 44 14.01 4.54 6.82
CA GLU A 44 13.25 4.33 8.04
C GLU A 44 13.12 5.64 8.80
N VAL A 45 12.05 6.36 8.56
CA VAL A 45 11.70 7.60 9.25
C VAL A 45 10.26 7.42 9.74
N ASP A 46 10.00 7.72 11.01
CA ASP A 46 8.71 7.45 11.63
C ASP A 46 7.58 8.31 11.08
N LYS A 47 7.77 9.62 11.07
CA LYS A 47 6.68 10.54 10.73
C LYS A 47 6.77 10.96 9.28
N ILE A 48 5.62 10.98 8.61
CA ILE A 48 5.57 11.28 7.18
C ILE A 48 6.20 12.65 6.86
N PHE A 49 6.00 13.64 7.73
CA PHE A 49 6.53 14.97 7.45
C PHE A 49 8.01 15.15 7.86
N ASP A 50 8.62 14.11 8.41
CA ASP A 50 10.06 14.09 8.64
C ASP A 50 10.81 13.32 7.55
N VAL A 51 10.08 12.73 6.61
CA VAL A 51 10.70 12.03 5.47
C VAL A 51 11.38 13.04 4.56
N PRO A 52 12.60 12.75 4.07
CA PRO A 52 13.32 13.72 3.22
C PRO A 52 12.52 14.12 1.99
N ASP A 53 12.68 15.39 1.60
CA ASP A 53 11.94 15.98 0.47
C ASP A 53 12.04 15.17 -0.80
N GLU A 54 13.20 14.59 -1.08
CA GLU A 54 13.40 13.79 -2.31
C GLU A 54 12.50 12.56 -2.36
N TYR A 55 12.10 12.03 -1.20
CA TYR A 55 11.14 10.93 -1.15
C TYR A 55 9.71 11.46 -1.19
N LEU A 56 9.42 12.52 -0.42
CA LEU A 56 8.07 13.10 -0.40
C LEU A 56 7.64 13.57 -1.78
N ALA A 57 8.58 14.13 -2.55
CA ALA A 57 8.28 14.64 -3.87
C ALA A 57 7.85 13.54 -4.87
N GLU A 58 8.22 12.29 -4.61
CA GLU A 58 7.99 11.21 -5.57
C GLU A 58 7.01 10.15 -5.11
N ILE A 59 6.62 10.12 -3.84
CA ILE A 59 5.83 9.01 -3.31
C ILE A 59 4.47 8.87 -4.02
N LEU A 60 3.79 9.98 -4.33
CA LEU A 60 2.50 9.92 -5.02
C LEU A 60 2.67 9.56 -6.48
N VAL A 61 3.77 9.96 -7.10
CA VAL A 61 4.06 9.57 -8.48
C VAL A 61 4.29 8.07 -8.56
N PHE A 62 5.02 7.51 -7.58
CA PHE A 62 5.21 6.07 -7.49
C PHE A 62 3.86 5.36 -7.26
N ALA A 63 3.02 5.90 -6.37
CA ALA A 63 1.75 5.29 -6.01
C ALA A 63 0.70 5.37 -7.13
N LYS A 64 0.80 6.34 -8.02
CA LYS A 64 -0.23 6.59 -9.03
C LYS A 64 -0.60 5.36 -9.87
N PRO A 65 0.35 4.66 -10.51
CA PRO A 65 -0.03 3.48 -11.30
C PRO A 65 -0.60 2.34 -10.44
N ILE A 66 -0.18 2.26 -9.18
CA ILE A 66 -0.72 1.26 -8.25
C ILE A 66 -2.18 1.59 -7.93
N ALA A 67 -2.46 2.85 -7.60
CA ALA A 67 -3.82 3.29 -7.29
C ALA A 67 -4.75 3.09 -8.49
N LYS A 68 -4.28 3.39 -9.69
CA LYS A 68 -5.08 3.17 -10.90
C LYS A 68 -5.35 1.68 -11.14
N ALA A 69 -4.38 0.82 -10.86
CA ALA A 69 -4.56 -0.62 -10.97
C ALA A 69 -5.56 -1.15 -9.94
N ILE A 70 -5.53 -0.63 -8.71
CA ILE A 70 -6.50 -0.98 -7.67
C ILE A 70 -7.90 -0.58 -8.13
N GLU A 71 -8.05 0.65 -8.64
CA GLU A 71 -9.33 1.15 -9.09
C GLU A 71 -9.90 0.29 -10.22
N LYS A 72 -9.04 -0.18 -11.12
CA LYS A 72 -9.44 -1.05 -12.21
C LYS A 72 -9.78 -2.46 -11.73
N SER A 73 -9.14 -2.92 -10.66
CA SER A 73 -9.27 -4.30 -10.19
C SER A 73 -10.51 -4.53 -9.34
N PHE A 74 -11.01 -3.51 -8.67
CA PHE A 74 -12.10 -3.67 -7.70
C PHE A 74 -13.22 -2.68 -7.95
N ASN A 75 -14.43 -3.06 -7.57
CA ASN A 75 -15.60 -2.19 -7.75
C ASN A 75 -15.58 -1.13 -6.66
N CYS A 76 -15.13 0.07 -7.01
CA CYS A 76 -15.04 1.19 -6.09
C CYS A 76 -15.18 2.49 -6.87
N ASP A 77 -15.49 3.58 -6.16
CA ASP A 77 -15.61 4.88 -6.81
C ASP A 77 -14.23 5.51 -7.02
N ARG A 78 -13.31 5.30 -6.11
CA ARG A 78 -11.95 5.85 -6.19
C ARG A 78 -11.04 5.16 -5.19
N VAL A 79 -9.74 5.39 -5.32
CA VAL A 79 -8.77 5.00 -4.31
C VAL A 79 -8.42 6.24 -3.50
N ASN A 80 -8.54 6.14 -2.19
CA ASN A 80 -8.15 7.23 -1.29
C ASN A 80 -6.83 6.93 -0.61
N ILE A 81 -6.15 7.98 -0.17
CA ILE A 81 -4.89 7.90 0.54
C ILE A 81 -5.12 8.32 1.97
N ILE A 82 -4.54 7.57 2.91
CA ILE A 82 -4.57 7.97 4.30
C ILE A 82 -3.21 7.63 4.91
N THR A 83 -2.74 8.44 5.84
CA THR A 83 -1.54 8.15 6.62
C THR A 83 -1.83 8.46 8.08
N VAL A 84 -1.55 7.53 8.97
CA VAL A 84 -1.81 7.69 10.40
C VAL A 84 -0.52 7.46 11.20
N GLY A 85 0.14 6.32 10.99
CA GLY A 85 1.48 6.10 11.53
C GLY A 85 1.57 5.87 13.03
N LEU A 86 0.51 5.43 13.67
CA LEU A 86 0.55 5.25 15.13
C LEU A 86 1.03 3.87 15.57
N GLU A 87 1.06 2.90 14.68
CA GLU A 87 1.41 1.53 15.05
C GLU A 87 2.82 1.12 14.65
N VAL A 88 3.27 1.46 13.48
CA VAL A 88 4.60 1.10 12.99
C VAL A 88 5.43 2.36 12.83
N PRO A 89 6.62 2.45 13.48
CA PRO A 89 7.45 3.66 13.38
C PRO A 89 8.25 3.72 12.08
N HIS A 90 7.55 3.68 10.97
CA HIS A 90 8.10 3.78 9.63
C HIS A 90 6.99 4.40 8.77
N ALA A 91 7.23 5.59 8.26
CA ALA A 91 6.23 6.35 7.52
C ALA A 91 5.66 5.54 6.36
N HIS A 92 4.37 5.63 6.16
CA HIS A 92 3.69 4.89 5.09
C HIS A 92 2.36 5.55 4.75
N ILE A 93 1.92 5.33 3.52
CA ILE A 93 0.58 5.73 3.11
C ILE A 93 -0.24 4.48 2.79
N HIS A 94 -1.53 4.55 3.08
CA HIS A 94 -2.48 3.51 2.75
C HIS A 94 -3.20 3.91 1.48
N LEU A 95 -3.36 2.97 0.54
CA LEU A 95 -4.19 3.13 -0.64
C LEU A 95 -5.39 2.21 -0.45
N ILE A 96 -6.59 2.78 -0.38
CA ILE A 96 -7.80 2.03 -0.06
C ILE A 96 -8.87 2.28 -1.10
N PRO A 97 -9.35 1.23 -1.79
CA PRO A 97 -10.49 1.38 -2.71
C PRO A 97 -11.73 1.77 -1.90
N THR A 98 -12.41 2.82 -2.31
CA THR A 98 -13.41 3.49 -1.48
C THR A 98 -14.66 3.80 -2.29
N SER A 99 -15.83 3.53 -1.72
CA SER A 99 -17.12 3.96 -2.26
C SER A 99 -17.90 4.81 -1.26
N ARG A 100 -17.52 4.78 0.02
CA ARG A 100 -18.14 5.60 1.08
C ARG A 100 -17.07 6.03 2.06
N ALA A 101 -17.30 7.16 2.73
CA ALA A 101 -16.33 7.73 3.66
C ALA A 101 -15.88 6.73 4.73
N GLY A 102 -16.77 5.91 5.25
CA GLY A 102 -16.41 4.92 6.28
C GLY A 102 -15.45 3.84 5.82
N ASP A 103 -15.27 3.65 4.51
CA ASP A 103 -14.37 2.62 3.99
C ASP A 103 -12.91 2.89 4.34
N VAL A 104 -12.52 4.14 4.61
CA VAL A 104 -11.14 4.48 4.94
C VAL A 104 -10.84 4.46 6.43
N ASP A 105 -11.81 4.07 7.27
CA ASP A 105 -11.60 4.00 8.70
C ASP A 105 -10.74 2.76 9.00
N LEU A 106 -9.50 3.00 9.42
CA LEU A 106 -8.58 1.92 9.76
C LEU A 106 -8.98 1.15 11.01
N GLY A 107 -9.97 1.67 11.76
CA GLY A 107 -10.58 0.95 12.88
C GLY A 107 -11.61 -0.08 12.46
N ASN A 108 -11.97 -0.13 11.18
CA ASN A 108 -12.89 -1.16 10.70
C ASN A 108 -12.28 -2.53 10.90
N LYS A 109 -13.13 -3.54 11.14
CA LYS A 109 -12.68 -4.91 11.30
C LYS A 109 -11.96 -5.36 10.04
N PRO A 110 -10.73 -5.86 10.15
CA PRO A 110 -10.00 -6.32 8.98
C PRO A 110 -10.69 -7.51 8.31
N LEU A 111 -10.57 -7.60 6.99
CA LEU A 111 -11.06 -8.75 6.26
C LEU A 111 -10.15 -9.95 6.56
N SER A 112 -10.73 -11.13 6.59
CA SER A 112 -9.98 -12.35 6.78
C SER A 112 -9.79 -13.02 5.44
N LEU A 113 -8.64 -12.85 4.83
CA LEU A 113 -8.34 -13.43 3.51
C LEU A 113 -7.37 -14.59 3.65
N SER A 114 -7.58 -15.63 2.85
CA SER A 114 -6.66 -16.75 2.78
C SER A 114 -5.40 -16.34 2.02
N LYS A 115 -4.37 -17.14 2.11
CA LYS A 115 -3.14 -16.92 1.32
C LYS A 115 -3.47 -16.87 -0.17
N GLU A 116 -4.33 -17.77 -0.63
CA GLU A 116 -4.74 -17.82 -2.04
C GLU A 116 -5.47 -16.54 -2.45
N GLU A 117 -6.32 -16.02 -1.58
CA GLU A 117 -7.05 -14.78 -1.86
C GLU A 117 -6.09 -13.60 -1.92
N PHE A 118 -5.10 -13.52 -1.03
CA PHE A 118 -4.08 -12.48 -1.11
C PHE A 118 -3.30 -12.58 -2.41
N GLU A 119 -2.94 -13.78 -2.81
CA GLU A 119 -2.19 -13.99 -4.06
C GLU A 119 -3.01 -13.57 -5.28
N GLU A 120 -4.32 -13.86 -5.28
CA GLU A 120 -5.20 -13.43 -6.34
C GLU A 120 -5.28 -11.91 -6.43
N VAL A 121 -5.44 -11.25 -5.28
CA VAL A 121 -5.49 -9.78 -5.21
C VAL A 121 -4.18 -9.20 -5.73
N GLN A 122 -3.05 -9.74 -5.29
CA GLN A 122 -1.73 -9.33 -5.72
C GLN A 122 -1.58 -9.42 -7.25
N GLN A 123 -1.92 -10.57 -7.82
CA GLN A 123 -1.80 -10.80 -9.26
C GLN A 123 -2.74 -9.91 -10.05
N GLN A 124 -3.94 -9.67 -9.55
CA GLN A 124 -4.91 -8.83 -10.21
C GLN A 124 -4.41 -7.38 -10.31
N ILE A 125 -3.87 -6.85 -9.22
CA ILE A 125 -3.34 -5.49 -9.20
C ILE A 125 -2.13 -5.40 -10.13
N ILE A 126 -1.18 -6.32 -9.99
CA ILE A 126 0.03 -6.31 -10.81
C ILE A 126 -0.33 -6.40 -12.30
N GLY A 127 -1.28 -7.28 -12.64
CA GLY A 127 -1.72 -7.44 -14.02
C GLY A 127 -2.32 -6.17 -14.62
N ASN A 128 -3.02 -5.39 -13.78
CA ASN A 128 -3.63 -4.15 -14.25
C ASN A 128 -2.64 -2.97 -14.27
N MET A 129 -1.47 -3.10 -13.62
CA MET A 129 -0.45 -2.07 -13.72
C MET A 129 0.27 -2.10 -15.06
N GLY A 130 0.42 -3.27 -15.62
CA GLY A 130 1.16 -3.38 -16.83
C GLY A 130 0.54 -2.83 -18.04
N GLY A 131 -0.60 -2.32 -17.88
CA GLY A 131 -1.31 -1.89 -19.01
C GLY A 131 -0.76 -0.79 -19.67
N THR A 132 0.24 -0.41 -19.59
CA THR A 132 0.54 0.62 -20.21
C THR A 132 0.80 0.46 -21.38
N ASN A 133 0.60 0.11 -21.78
CA ASN A 133 0.85 0.21 -22.87
C ASN A 133 -0.09 0.58 -23.48
#